data_ce891ef108fdb5b4937c7f5ade96946a
#
_entry.id   ce891ef108fdb5b4937c7f5ade96946a
#
_cell.length_a   1.000
_cell.length_b   1.000
_cell.length_c   1.000
_cell.angle_alpha   90.00
_cell.angle_beta   90.00
_cell.angle_gamma   90.00
#
_symmetry.space_group_name_H-M   'P 1'
#
loop_
_entity.id
_entity.type
_entity.pdbx_description
1 polymer ?
#
loop_
_entity_poly.entity_id
_entity_poly.type
_entity_poly.pdbx_seq_one_letter_code
_entity_poly.pdbx_strand_id
1 'polypeptide(L)'
;VDSVAERGLWLDAQSRAAHRADLAAFVDPALRLDDAAIIRLRTRSLGLLTAWVATGFDVLASRVVAGEVRPADLSVGADALARGLAAMDDSGYVDPGFAMDSAWRGALPPESGFTHLEDIPARVMLDLAQQGARLAKQHSSSHGHRFPCWIRRSSR
;
A
#
# COMPACT_ATOMS: atom_id res chain seq x y z
N VAL A 1 26.92 17.66 -15.26
CA VAL A 1 25.56 18.15 -15.00
C VAL A 1 24.77 16.91 -14.66
N ASP A 2 24.63 16.65 -13.35
CA ASP A 2 23.80 15.56 -12.87
C ASP A 2 22.35 15.83 -13.27
N SER A 3 21.85 15.04 -14.22
CA SER A 3 20.43 14.97 -14.51
C SER A 3 19.74 14.54 -13.20
N VAL A 4 19.02 15.45 -12.58
CA VAL A 4 18.10 15.09 -11.49
C VAL A 4 17.17 14.04 -12.09
N ALA A 5 17.34 12.79 -11.70
CA ALA A 5 16.53 11.69 -12.19
C ALA A 5 15.06 12.07 -11.93
N GLU A 6 14.31 12.27 -13.01
CA GLU A 6 12.93 12.72 -12.95
C GLU A 6 12.14 11.73 -12.12
N ARG A 7 11.70 12.18 -10.93
CA ARG A 7 10.90 11.36 -10.03
C ARG A 7 9.50 11.23 -10.62
N GLY A 8 8.99 10.01 -10.67
CA GLY A 8 7.66 9.79 -11.20
C GLY A 8 7.24 8.34 -11.15
N LEU A 9 5.97 8.15 -11.36
CA LEU A 9 5.34 6.86 -11.58
C LEU A 9 4.71 6.88 -12.97
N TRP A 10 4.97 5.85 -13.78
CA TRP A 10 4.38 5.69 -15.10
C TRP A 10 3.62 4.37 -15.15
N LEU A 11 2.33 4.46 -15.42
CA LEU A 11 1.49 3.28 -15.64
C LEU A 11 1.56 2.86 -17.11
N ASP A 12 1.63 1.56 -17.35
CA ASP A 12 1.68 1.00 -18.68
C ASP A 12 0.48 1.45 -19.53
N ALA A 13 0.73 1.69 -20.82
CA ALA A 13 -0.28 2.19 -21.75
C ALA A 13 -1.43 1.20 -21.96
N GLN A 14 -1.12 -0.10 -21.88
CA GLN A 14 -2.10 -1.16 -22.02
C GLN A 14 -2.89 -1.29 -20.69
N SER A 15 -4.19 -1.10 -20.74
CA SER A 15 -5.07 -1.16 -19.56
C SER A 15 -4.79 -0.10 -18.49
N ARG A 16 -4.24 1.05 -18.87
CA ARG A 16 -3.86 2.14 -17.96
C ARG A 16 -4.96 2.54 -16.97
N ALA A 17 -6.20 2.68 -17.45
CA ALA A 17 -7.34 3.02 -16.60
C ALA A 17 -7.60 1.95 -15.52
N ALA A 18 -7.41 0.67 -15.85
CA ALA A 18 -7.56 -0.42 -14.90
C ALA A 18 -6.43 -0.40 -13.86
N HIS A 19 -5.18 -0.16 -14.27
CA HIS A 19 -4.04 -0.06 -13.35
C HIS A 19 -4.18 1.14 -12.40
N ARG A 20 -4.66 2.27 -12.92
CA ARG A 20 -4.98 3.44 -12.10
C ARG A 20 -6.07 3.11 -11.07
N ALA A 21 -7.16 2.49 -11.50
CA ALA A 21 -8.27 2.11 -10.62
C ALA A 21 -7.81 1.10 -9.54
N ASP A 22 -6.96 0.15 -9.92
CA ASP A 22 -6.39 -0.85 -9.01
C ASP A 22 -5.51 -0.21 -7.93
N LEU A 23 -4.62 0.73 -8.30
CA LEU A 23 -3.82 1.46 -7.33
C LEU A 23 -4.67 2.35 -6.43
N ALA A 24 -5.65 3.06 -6.99
CA ALA A 24 -6.56 3.87 -6.18
C ALA A 24 -7.33 3.02 -5.17
N ALA A 25 -7.87 1.87 -5.61
CA ALA A 25 -8.56 0.92 -4.73
C ALA A 25 -7.65 0.31 -3.65
N PHE A 26 -6.34 0.33 -3.84
CA PHE A 26 -5.35 -0.08 -2.83
C PHE A 26 -5.01 1.05 -1.86
N VAL A 27 -4.87 2.28 -2.37
CA VAL A 27 -4.46 3.45 -1.56
C VAL A 27 -5.60 3.95 -0.67
N ASP A 28 -6.83 3.98 -1.16
CA ASP A 28 -7.98 4.51 -0.42
C ASP A 28 -8.24 3.82 0.93
N PRO A 29 -8.21 2.48 1.05
CA PRO A 29 -8.32 1.82 2.36
C PRO A 29 -7.15 2.14 3.30
N ALA A 30 -5.93 2.30 2.77
CA ALA A 30 -4.78 2.66 3.58
C ALA A 30 -4.96 4.03 4.24
N LEU A 31 -5.44 5.02 3.47
CA LEU A 31 -5.77 6.36 3.98
C LEU A 31 -6.90 6.36 5.01
N ARG A 32 -7.89 5.48 4.86
CA ARG A 32 -8.96 5.36 5.87
C ARG A 32 -8.48 4.76 7.19
N LEU A 33 -7.42 3.96 7.16
CA LEU A 33 -6.83 3.36 8.36
C LEU A 33 -5.82 4.30 9.03
N ASP A 34 -5.05 5.04 8.24
CA ASP A 34 -4.02 5.97 8.71
C ASP A 34 -3.85 7.09 7.67
N ASP A 35 -4.20 8.32 8.01
CA ASP A 35 -4.05 9.49 7.14
C ASP A 35 -2.59 9.83 6.81
N ALA A 36 -1.65 9.35 7.64
CA ALA A 36 -0.21 9.42 7.42
C ALA A 36 0.39 8.16 6.81
N ALA A 37 -0.42 7.28 6.22
CA ALA A 37 0.04 6.03 5.61
C ALA A 37 1.13 6.29 4.55
N ILE A 38 2.17 5.45 4.57
CA ILE A 38 3.26 5.45 3.59
C ILE A 38 3.08 4.28 2.63
N ILE A 39 3.12 4.57 1.35
CA ILE A 39 3.15 3.56 0.29
C ILE A 39 4.58 3.44 -0.23
N ARG A 40 5.12 2.23 -0.24
CA ARG A 40 6.40 1.95 -0.89
C ARG A 40 6.17 1.33 -2.25
N LEU A 41 6.68 2.01 -3.28
CA LEU A 41 6.59 1.64 -4.68
C LEU A 41 7.92 1.02 -5.11
N ARG A 42 7.87 -0.14 -5.74
CA ARG A 42 9.07 -0.82 -6.22
C ARG A 42 8.86 -1.37 -7.62
N THR A 43 9.70 -0.95 -8.55
CA THR A 43 9.75 -1.54 -9.90
C THR A 43 10.29 -2.96 -9.82
N ARG A 44 9.65 -3.87 -10.52
CA ARG A 44 10.04 -5.27 -10.67
C ARG A 44 10.42 -5.56 -12.12
N SER A 45 10.95 -6.75 -12.34
CA SER A 45 11.18 -7.26 -13.70
C SER A 45 9.88 -7.29 -14.51
N LEU A 46 10.00 -7.33 -15.83
CA LEU A 46 8.89 -7.43 -16.80
C LEU A 46 7.91 -6.24 -16.78
N GLY A 47 8.38 -5.04 -16.41
CA GLY A 47 7.52 -3.84 -16.41
C GLY A 47 6.41 -3.87 -15.37
N LEU A 48 6.63 -4.57 -14.25
CA LEU A 48 5.70 -4.61 -13.13
C LEU A 48 6.15 -3.66 -12.01
N LEU A 49 5.19 -3.10 -11.33
CA LEU A 49 5.33 -2.29 -10.15
C LEU A 49 4.57 -2.93 -9.00
N THR A 50 5.19 -3.02 -7.84
CA THR A 50 4.52 -3.41 -6.60
C THR A 50 4.41 -2.22 -5.67
N ALA A 51 3.19 -1.93 -5.22
CA ALA A 51 2.90 -1.02 -4.12
C ALA A 51 2.74 -1.82 -2.83
N TRP A 52 3.36 -1.35 -1.75
CA TRP A 52 3.31 -1.95 -0.41
C TRP A 52 2.80 -0.94 0.60
N VAL A 53 2.02 -1.39 1.56
CA VAL A 53 1.63 -0.63 2.75
C VAL A 53 1.72 -1.49 4.00
N ALA A 54 2.24 -0.93 5.08
CA ALA A 54 2.18 -1.58 6.38
C ALA A 54 0.80 -1.33 7.01
N THR A 55 0.13 -2.41 7.41
CA THR A 55 -1.13 -2.32 8.15
C THR A 55 -0.87 -2.16 9.65
N GLY A 56 -1.90 -1.80 10.42
CA GLY A 56 -1.80 -1.67 11.88
C GLY A 56 -1.59 -3.00 12.64
N PHE A 57 -1.54 -4.12 11.95
CA PHE A 57 -1.45 -5.48 12.51
C PHE A 57 -0.11 -6.17 12.19
N ASP A 58 0.93 -5.40 11.91
CA ASP A 58 2.24 -5.90 11.46
C ASP A 58 2.18 -6.78 10.19
N VAL A 59 1.14 -6.59 9.39
CA VAL A 59 0.94 -7.28 8.12
C VAL A 59 1.17 -6.29 6.98
N LEU A 60 1.94 -6.70 5.98
CA LEU A 60 2.10 -5.96 4.75
C LEU A 60 0.97 -6.33 3.77
N ALA A 61 0.30 -5.32 3.24
CA ALA A 61 -0.54 -5.48 2.07
C ALA A 61 0.21 -5.04 0.82
N SER A 62 -0.09 -5.67 -0.32
CA SER A 62 0.53 -5.29 -1.59
C SER A 62 -0.44 -5.34 -2.76
N ARG A 63 -0.11 -4.56 -3.79
CA ARG A 63 -0.78 -4.55 -5.08
C ARG A 63 0.26 -4.51 -6.19
N VAL A 64 0.08 -5.32 -7.22
CA VAL A 64 0.94 -5.33 -8.40
C VAL A 64 0.15 -4.78 -9.58
N VAL A 65 0.77 -3.86 -10.31
CA VAL A 65 0.24 -3.29 -11.56
C VAL A 65 1.36 -3.24 -12.61
N ALA A 66 1.00 -3.06 -13.88
CA ALA A 66 1.99 -2.81 -14.91
C ALA A 66 2.41 -1.33 -14.89
N GLY A 67 3.71 -1.09 -14.81
CA GLY A 67 4.29 0.25 -14.73
C GLY A 67 5.69 0.24 -14.13
N GLU A 68 6.23 1.44 -13.97
CA GLU A 68 7.53 1.67 -13.35
C GLU A 68 7.51 2.91 -12.45
N VAL A 69 8.36 2.93 -11.45
CA VAL A 69 8.62 4.10 -10.62
C VAL A 69 10.09 4.50 -10.71
N ARG A 70 10.36 5.79 -10.69
CA ARG A 70 11.72 6.35 -10.64
C ARG A 70 11.85 7.26 -9.41
N PRO A 71 12.86 7.00 -8.56
CA PRO A 71 13.78 5.87 -8.56
C PRO A 71 13.03 4.52 -8.41
N ALA A 72 13.68 3.41 -8.77
CA ALA A 72 13.06 2.08 -8.84
C ALA A 72 12.53 1.54 -7.49
N ASP A 73 12.87 2.17 -6.41
CA ASP A 73 12.38 1.94 -5.03
C ASP A 73 12.14 3.31 -4.40
N LEU A 74 10.90 3.63 -4.06
CA LEU A 74 10.47 4.94 -3.60
C LEU A 74 9.33 4.80 -2.60
N SER A 75 9.46 5.43 -1.44
CA SER A 75 8.37 5.55 -0.47
C SER A 75 7.75 6.93 -0.54
N VAL A 76 6.41 7.01 -0.54
CA VAL A 76 5.65 8.26 -0.68
C VAL A 76 4.46 8.29 0.27
N GLY A 77 3.93 9.46 0.55
CA GLY A 77 2.66 9.59 1.29
C GLY A 77 1.49 9.06 0.46
N ALA A 78 0.64 8.28 1.08
CA ALA A 78 -0.55 7.72 0.42
C ALA A 78 -1.49 8.82 -0.11
N ASP A 79 -1.61 9.94 0.61
CA ASP A 79 -2.39 11.11 0.24
C ASP A 79 -1.85 11.78 -1.04
N ALA A 80 -0.53 11.92 -1.16
CA ALA A 80 0.11 12.50 -2.36
C ALA A 80 -0.08 11.57 -3.56
N LEU A 81 0.12 10.26 -3.36
CA LEU A 81 -0.10 9.27 -4.42
C LEU A 81 -1.57 9.26 -4.88
N ALA A 82 -2.54 9.34 -3.96
CA ALA A 82 -3.96 9.41 -4.31
C ALA A 82 -4.27 10.65 -5.17
N ARG A 83 -3.73 11.82 -4.81
CA ARG A 83 -3.88 13.04 -5.61
C ARG A 83 -3.24 12.90 -6.99
N GLY A 84 -2.04 12.34 -7.08
CA GLY A 84 -1.38 12.09 -8.35
C GLY A 84 -2.17 11.15 -9.25
N LEU A 85 -2.70 10.06 -8.70
CA LEU A 85 -3.56 9.13 -9.43
C LEU A 85 -4.86 9.80 -9.93
N ALA A 86 -5.46 10.68 -9.13
CA ALA A 86 -6.64 11.43 -9.52
C ALA A 86 -6.36 12.43 -10.65
N ALA A 87 -5.17 13.04 -10.64
CA ALA A 87 -4.73 14.04 -11.63
C ALA A 87 -4.11 13.42 -12.89
N MET A 88 -3.92 12.09 -12.94
CA MET A 88 -3.28 11.41 -14.08
C MET A 88 -4.05 11.67 -15.37
N ASP A 89 -3.32 12.08 -16.39
CA ASP A 89 -3.80 12.28 -17.76
C ASP A 89 -3.51 11.05 -18.67
N ASP A 90 -3.71 11.23 -19.97
CA ASP A 90 -3.49 10.19 -20.98
C ASP A 90 -2.00 9.80 -21.17
N SER A 91 -1.05 10.57 -20.63
CA SER A 91 0.37 10.21 -20.66
C SER A 91 0.69 8.99 -19.80
N GLY A 92 -0.13 8.73 -18.78
CA GLY A 92 0.08 7.69 -17.78
C GLY A 92 1.09 8.07 -16.71
N TYR A 93 1.55 9.32 -16.72
CA TYR A 93 2.39 9.88 -15.67
C TYR A 93 1.55 10.19 -14.43
N VAL A 94 2.08 9.82 -13.28
CA VAL A 94 1.52 10.13 -11.96
C VAL A 94 2.62 10.79 -11.13
N ASP A 95 2.37 11.98 -10.62
CA ASP A 95 3.23 12.59 -9.62
C ASP A 95 3.02 11.87 -8.26
N PRO A 96 3.99 11.10 -7.77
CA PRO A 96 3.84 10.37 -6.53
C PRO A 96 4.06 11.24 -5.29
N GLY A 97 4.41 12.52 -5.46
CA GLY A 97 4.77 13.43 -4.38
C GLY A 97 6.22 13.32 -3.93
N PHE A 98 6.50 13.77 -2.71
CA PHE A 98 7.85 13.78 -2.14
C PHE A 98 8.30 12.40 -1.69
N ALA A 99 9.60 12.12 -1.80
CA ALA A 99 10.21 10.93 -1.25
C ALA A 99 10.15 10.94 0.29
N MET A 100 9.68 9.85 0.87
CA MET A 100 9.52 9.64 2.31
C MET A 100 10.18 8.33 2.77
N ASP A 101 11.32 7.97 2.17
CA ASP A 101 11.96 6.67 2.39
C ASP A 101 12.35 6.44 3.86
N SER A 102 12.73 7.51 4.57
CA SER A 102 13.02 7.45 6.01
C SER A 102 11.79 7.15 6.88
N ALA A 103 10.59 7.35 6.35
CA ALA A 103 9.35 7.07 7.07
C ALA A 103 8.93 5.59 6.96
N TRP A 104 9.44 4.86 5.96
CA TRP A 104 9.17 3.43 5.83
C TRP A 104 9.82 2.63 6.97
N ARG A 105 9.04 1.75 7.58
CA ARG A 105 9.51 0.87 8.67
C ARG A 105 9.35 -0.59 8.26
N GLY A 106 10.39 -1.38 8.53
CA GLY A 106 10.39 -2.80 8.27
C GLY A 106 10.99 -3.21 6.93
N ALA A 107 11.27 -4.50 6.81
CA ALA A 107 11.80 -5.10 5.60
C ALA A 107 10.65 -5.52 4.66
N LEU A 108 10.90 -5.45 3.36
CA LEU A 108 10.03 -6.07 2.36
C LEU A 108 10.36 -7.56 2.22
N PRO A 109 9.38 -8.41 1.89
CA PRO A 109 9.66 -9.79 1.54
C PRO A 109 10.53 -9.85 0.27
N PRO A 110 11.28 -10.94 0.07
CA PRO A 110 12.06 -11.15 -1.15
C PRO A 110 11.14 -11.21 -2.38
N GLU A 111 11.68 -10.92 -3.56
CA GLU A 111 10.89 -10.95 -4.81
C GLU A 111 10.64 -12.37 -5.33
N SER A 112 11.40 -13.34 -4.87
CA SER A 112 11.36 -14.73 -5.30
C SER A 112 11.73 -15.67 -4.15
N GLY A 113 11.64 -16.97 -4.40
CA GLY A 113 11.99 -17.97 -3.40
C GLY A 113 10.81 -18.39 -2.50
N PHE A 114 9.59 -17.99 -2.87
CA PHE A 114 8.39 -18.48 -2.18
C PHE A 114 8.06 -19.90 -2.60
N THR A 115 7.68 -20.72 -1.62
CA THR A 115 7.12 -22.05 -1.85
C THR A 115 5.63 -21.98 -1.53
N HIS A 116 4.80 -22.44 -2.45
CA HIS A 116 3.37 -22.58 -2.20
C HIS A 116 3.14 -23.60 -1.10
N LEU A 117 2.39 -23.24 -0.06
CA LEU A 117 2.07 -24.14 1.06
C LEU A 117 0.66 -24.73 0.89
N GLU A 118 -0.34 -23.88 0.75
CA GLU A 118 -1.74 -24.28 0.62
C GLU A 118 -2.60 -23.16 0.05
N ASP A 119 -3.74 -23.52 -0.50
CA ASP A 119 -4.78 -22.57 -0.92
C ASP A 119 -5.81 -22.38 0.19
N ILE A 120 -6.02 -21.14 0.60
CA ILE A 120 -7.06 -20.80 1.59
C ILE A 120 -8.29 -20.31 0.84
N PRO A 121 -9.44 -21.04 0.90
CA PRO A 121 -10.66 -20.59 0.24
C PRO A 121 -11.12 -19.22 0.76
N ALA A 122 -11.48 -18.31 -0.14
CA ALA A 122 -11.90 -16.94 0.23
C ALA A 122 -13.06 -16.92 1.23
N ARG A 123 -13.98 -17.90 1.16
CA ARG A 123 -15.08 -18.04 2.13
C ARG A 123 -14.59 -18.25 3.57
N VAL A 124 -13.49 -18.99 3.76
CA VAL A 124 -12.90 -19.22 5.10
C VAL A 124 -12.37 -17.92 5.67
N MET A 125 -11.70 -17.12 4.84
CA MET A 125 -11.21 -15.80 5.26
C MET A 125 -12.36 -14.86 5.62
N LEU A 126 -13.43 -14.83 4.83
CA LEU A 126 -14.63 -14.02 5.11
C LEU A 126 -15.31 -14.45 6.40
N ASP A 127 -15.46 -15.77 6.62
CA ASP A 127 -16.09 -16.31 7.83
C ASP A 127 -15.27 -15.95 9.08
N LEU A 128 -13.94 -16.08 9.03
CA LEU A 128 -13.05 -15.68 10.12
C LEU A 128 -13.12 -14.18 10.42
N ALA A 129 -13.15 -13.34 9.38
CA ALA A 129 -13.30 -11.90 9.54
C ALA A 129 -14.65 -11.54 10.20
N GLN A 130 -15.74 -12.19 9.79
CA GLN A 130 -17.06 -12.01 10.40
C GLN A 130 -17.11 -12.49 11.85
N GLN A 131 -16.49 -13.61 12.17
CA GLN A 131 -16.39 -14.12 13.54
C GLN A 131 -15.61 -13.14 14.42
N GLY A 132 -14.46 -12.63 13.94
CA GLY A 132 -13.67 -11.61 14.64
C GLY A 132 -14.48 -10.33 14.90
N ALA A 133 -15.23 -9.85 13.90
CA ALA A 133 -16.10 -8.69 14.05
C ALA A 133 -17.23 -8.92 15.08
N ARG A 134 -17.81 -10.12 15.13
CA ARG A 134 -18.82 -10.47 16.15
C ARG A 134 -18.23 -10.50 17.55
N LEU A 135 -17.06 -11.12 17.71
CA LEU A 135 -16.35 -11.15 19.01
C LEU A 135 -16.00 -9.75 19.48
N ALA A 136 -15.49 -8.89 18.60
CA ALA A 136 -15.20 -7.49 18.92
C ALA A 136 -16.45 -6.74 19.40
N LYS A 137 -17.61 -6.95 18.76
CA LYS A 137 -18.88 -6.35 19.17
C LYS A 137 -19.38 -6.87 20.52
N GLN A 138 -19.21 -8.17 20.80
CA GLN A 138 -19.64 -8.78 22.06
C GLN A 138 -18.79 -8.36 23.25
N HIS A 139 -17.52 -8.05 23.03
CA HIS A 139 -16.56 -7.66 24.06
C HIS A 139 -16.27 -6.14 24.09
N SER A 140 -16.90 -5.34 23.21
CA SER A 140 -16.82 -3.89 23.29
C SER A 140 -17.59 -3.41 24.51
N SER A 141 -16.87 -2.91 25.51
CA SER A 141 -17.49 -2.24 26.67
C SER A 141 -18.08 -0.90 26.23
N SER A 142 -19.13 -0.43 26.94
CA SER A 142 -19.78 0.87 26.74
C SER A 142 -18.85 2.10 26.88
N HIS A 143 -17.58 1.91 27.20
CA HIS A 143 -16.56 2.93 27.43
C HIS A 143 -15.53 3.08 26.30
N GLY A 144 -15.86 2.67 25.07
CA GLY A 144 -15.00 2.81 23.90
C GLY A 144 -13.86 1.78 23.86
N HIS A 145 -13.35 1.54 22.67
CA HIS A 145 -12.21 0.66 22.47
C HIS A 145 -10.97 1.23 23.16
N ARG A 146 -10.61 0.71 24.32
CA ARG A 146 -9.24 0.84 24.81
C ARG A 146 -8.40 -0.12 24.00
N PHE A 147 -7.73 0.38 22.96
CA PHE A 147 -6.62 -0.36 22.36
C PHE A 147 -5.62 -0.72 23.45
N PRO A 148 -5.09 -1.94 23.48
CA PRO A 148 -4.07 -2.31 24.45
C PRO A 148 -2.92 -1.31 24.42
N CYS A 149 -2.40 -0.97 25.59
CA CYS A 149 -1.41 0.08 25.86
C CYS A 149 -0.10 -0.05 25.06
N TRP A 150 0.18 -1.18 24.44
CA TRP A 150 1.38 -1.42 23.64
C TRP A 150 1.33 -0.77 22.22
N ILE A 151 0.16 -0.22 21.80
CA ILE A 151 0.05 0.56 20.55
C ILE A 151 0.36 2.05 20.77
N ARG A 152 0.79 2.48 21.98
CA ARG A 152 1.29 3.83 22.17
C ARG A 152 2.59 4.00 21.39
N ARG A 153 2.51 4.67 20.25
CA ARG A 153 3.69 5.27 19.60
C ARG A 153 4.38 6.14 20.66
N SER A 154 5.64 5.84 20.95
CA SER A 154 6.51 6.80 21.60
C SER A 154 6.83 7.88 20.58
N SER A 155 6.13 9.01 20.68
CA SER A 155 6.56 10.27 20.08
C SER A 155 7.68 10.82 20.95
N ARG A 156 8.91 10.71 20.50
CA ARG A 156 10.02 11.64 20.78
C ARG A 156 11.03 11.54 19.65
#